data_1041d6eebb657ec1b50dcc5bea5b970b
#
_entry.id   1041d6eebb657ec1b50dcc5bea5b970b
#
_cell.length_a   1.000
_cell.length_b   1.000
_cell.length_c   1.000
_cell.angle_alpha   90.00
_cell.angle_beta   90.00
_cell.angle_gamma   90.00
#
_symmetry.space_group_name_H-M   'P 1'
#
loop_
_entity.id
_entity.type
_entity.pdbx_description
1 polymer ?
#
loop_
_entity_poly.entity_id
_entity_poly.type
_entity_poly.pdbx_seq_one_letter_code
_entity_poly.pdbx_strand_id
1 'polypeptide(L)'
;LITGGNSGIGFFAIINLLKTKNNLYVVIKSELRKNESLKTIEKYFDKNYLSKYLNIIENCDLSNLDNVKKIKDYFISKKIFLDVVVLNAGLQYTGSFYPKVSKQGIELTFAVNHLAHFYLVNILKDLVRDKEESRIIITSSDVHDPNSSGGNIGKKAGLNNLVNFRKKVSGQFLNFNADESYKNSKLCN
;
A
#
# COMPACT_ATOMS: atom_id res chain seq x y z
N LEU A 1 -9.89 -3.97 -6.12
CA LEU A 1 -8.92 -2.90 -5.89
C LEU A 1 -7.59 -3.46 -5.40
N ILE A 2 -6.46 -2.96 -5.92
CA ILE A 2 -5.12 -3.30 -5.42
C ILE A 2 -4.25 -2.05 -5.30
N THR A 3 -3.48 -1.95 -4.22
CA THR A 3 -2.42 -0.94 -4.03
C THR A 3 -1.04 -1.56 -4.32
N GLY A 4 -0.09 -0.75 -4.86
CA GLY A 4 1.28 -1.21 -5.10
C GLY A 4 1.42 -2.25 -6.21
N GLY A 5 0.58 -2.16 -7.25
CA GLY A 5 0.58 -3.08 -8.38
C GLY A 5 1.62 -2.82 -9.46
N ASN A 6 2.49 -1.83 -9.29
CA ASN A 6 3.45 -1.41 -10.32
C ASN A 6 4.78 -2.19 -10.31
N SER A 7 5.02 -3.03 -9.31
CA SER A 7 6.26 -3.82 -9.19
C SER A 7 6.10 -5.00 -8.24
N GLY A 8 7.09 -5.90 -8.22
CA GLY A 8 7.19 -7.01 -7.27
C GLY A 8 5.96 -7.90 -7.22
N ILE A 9 5.57 -8.30 -6.02
CA ILE A 9 4.44 -9.22 -5.77
C ILE A 9 3.14 -8.66 -6.34
N GLY A 10 2.87 -7.37 -6.14
CA GLY A 10 1.64 -6.72 -6.63
C GLY A 10 1.53 -6.75 -8.16
N PHE A 11 2.65 -6.58 -8.88
CA PHE A 11 2.66 -6.67 -10.35
C PHE A 11 2.26 -8.06 -10.84
N PHE A 12 2.85 -9.12 -10.27
CA PHE A 12 2.50 -10.49 -10.67
C PHE A 12 1.08 -10.87 -10.26
N ALA A 13 0.58 -10.34 -9.14
CA ALA A 13 -0.82 -10.49 -8.75
C ALA A 13 -1.75 -9.86 -9.80
N ILE A 14 -1.45 -8.66 -10.30
CA ILE A 14 -2.20 -8.01 -11.38
C ILE A 14 -2.22 -8.87 -12.64
N ILE A 15 -1.07 -9.38 -13.08
CA ILE A 15 -0.99 -10.23 -14.27
C ILE A 15 -1.88 -11.46 -14.14
N ASN A 16 -1.87 -12.12 -12.97
CA ASN A 16 -2.68 -13.32 -12.76
C ASN A 16 -4.18 -13.01 -12.63
N LEU A 17 -4.54 -11.91 -11.95
CA LEU A 17 -5.93 -11.47 -11.84
C LEU A 17 -6.52 -11.04 -13.19
N LEU A 18 -5.72 -10.42 -14.05
CA LEU A 18 -6.14 -10.08 -15.40
C LEU A 18 -6.40 -11.33 -16.24
N LYS A 19 -5.58 -12.40 -16.14
CA LYS A 19 -5.81 -13.67 -16.86
C LYS A 19 -7.19 -14.27 -16.59
N THR A 20 -7.73 -14.03 -15.41
CA THR A 20 -9.06 -14.52 -14.99
C THR A 20 -10.19 -13.52 -15.25
N LYS A 21 -9.95 -12.49 -16.08
CA LYS A 21 -10.93 -11.49 -16.54
C LYS A 21 -11.60 -10.70 -15.42
N ASN A 22 -10.87 -10.47 -14.31
CA ASN A 22 -11.35 -9.61 -13.24
C ASN A 22 -11.31 -8.13 -13.66
N ASN A 23 -12.34 -7.37 -13.28
CA ASN A 23 -12.31 -5.90 -13.35
C ASN A 23 -11.37 -5.37 -12.29
N LEU A 24 -10.17 -4.97 -12.67
CA LEU A 24 -9.09 -4.61 -11.77
C LEU A 24 -8.93 -3.09 -11.67
N TYR A 25 -8.88 -2.59 -10.46
CA TYR A 25 -8.60 -1.19 -10.13
C TYR A 25 -7.25 -1.11 -9.42
N VAL A 26 -6.27 -0.44 -10.05
CA VAL A 26 -4.89 -0.37 -9.56
C VAL A 26 -4.57 1.05 -9.13
N VAL A 27 -4.21 1.23 -7.86
CA VAL A 27 -3.77 2.52 -7.33
C VAL A 27 -2.31 2.74 -7.65
N ILE A 28 -2.00 3.83 -8.33
CA ILE A 28 -0.64 4.20 -8.75
C ILE A 28 -0.28 5.61 -8.28
N LYS A 29 0.94 5.75 -7.79
CA LYS A 29 1.44 6.97 -7.17
C LYS A 29 1.51 8.17 -8.12
N SER A 30 1.92 7.96 -9.39
CA SER A 30 2.16 9.03 -10.34
C SER A 30 2.00 8.56 -11.78
N GLU A 31 1.84 9.52 -12.70
CA GLU A 31 1.76 9.26 -14.14
C GLU A 31 3.01 8.54 -14.68
N LEU A 32 4.20 8.90 -14.22
CA LEU A 32 5.43 8.21 -14.60
C LEU A 32 5.34 6.71 -14.27
N ARG A 33 4.94 6.37 -13.04
CA ARG A 33 4.79 4.98 -12.60
C ARG A 33 3.68 4.25 -13.36
N LYS A 34 2.61 4.94 -13.74
CA LYS A 34 1.56 4.40 -14.60
C LYS A 34 2.13 3.99 -15.96
N ASN A 35 2.86 4.89 -16.61
CA ASN A 35 3.42 4.64 -17.94
C ASN A 35 4.42 3.48 -17.95
N GLU A 36 5.29 3.41 -16.93
CA GLU A 36 6.21 2.29 -16.72
C GLU A 36 5.47 0.95 -16.55
N SER A 37 4.41 0.96 -15.74
CA SER A 37 3.60 -0.23 -15.46
C SER A 37 2.85 -0.70 -16.70
N LEU A 38 2.19 0.22 -17.42
CA LEU A 38 1.45 -0.10 -18.66
C LEU A 38 2.38 -0.70 -19.70
N LYS A 39 3.55 -0.09 -19.95
CA LYS A 39 4.55 -0.61 -20.89
C LYS A 39 4.95 -2.06 -20.58
N THR A 40 4.94 -2.43 -19.30
CA THR A 40 5.29 -3.80 -18.89
C THR A 40 4.09 -4.74 -19.01
N ILE A 41 2.88 -4.29 -18.63
CA ILE A 41 1.65 -5.09 -18.71
C ILE A 41 1.26 -5.35 -20.18
N GLU A 42 1.48 -4.40 -21.08
CA GLU A 42 1.24 -4.54 -22.54
C GLU A 42 2.08 -5.65 -23.20
N LYS A 43 3.10 -6.17 -22.54
CA LYS A 43 3.82 -7.38 -23.02
C LYS A 43 3.02 -8.68 -22.80
N TYR A 44 2.01 -8.66 -21.95
CA TYR A 44 1.21 -9.83 -21.58
C TYR A 44 -0.21 -9.78 -22.16
N PHE A 45 -0.73 -8.59 -22.42
CA PHE A 45 -2.10 -8.37 -22.85
C PHE A 45 -2.18 -7.27 -23.91
N ASP A 46 -3.05 -7.43 -24.90
CA ASP A 46 -3.32 -6.38 -25.86
C ASP A 46 -4.11 -5.20 -25.26
N LYS A 47 -4.09 -4.06 -25.95
CA LYS A 47 -4.73 -2.82 -25.49
C LYS A 47 -6.25 -2.94 -25.35
N ASN A 48 -6.91 -3.71 -26.22
CA ASN A 48 -8.36 -3.89 -26.16
C ASN A 48 -8.74 -4.68 -24.91
N TYR A 49 -7.95 -5.71 -24.58
CA TYR A 49 -8.12 -6.46 -23.36
C TYR A 49 -7.93 -5.58 -22.11
N LEU A 50 -6.84 -4.79 -22.08
CA LEU A 50 -6.54 -3.91 -20.95
C LEU A 50 -7.61 -2.84 -20.77
N SER A 51 -8.11 -2.23 -21.84
CA SER A 51 -9.18 -1.22 -21.75
C SER A 51 -10.47 -1.75 -21.13
N LYS A 52 -10.71 -3.06 -21.22
CA LYS A 52 -11.90 -3.70 -20.65
C LYS A 52 -11.74 -4.07 -19.19
N TYR A 53 -10.55 -4.52 -18.77
CA TYR A 53 -10.37 -5.14 -17.47
C TYR A 53 -9.45 -4.37 -16.51
N LEU A 54 -8.64 -3.43 -16.99
CA LEU A 54 -7.68 -2.68 -16.18
C LEU A 54 -8.08 -1.21 -16.06
N ASN A 55 -8.33 -0.78 -14.83
CA ASN A 55 -8.60 0.60 -14.48
C ASN A 55 -7.47 1.12 -13.58
N ILE A 56 -6.89 2.25 -13.93
CA ILE A 56 -5.81 2.86 -13.15
C ILE A 56 -6.32 4.10 -12.44
N ILE A 57 -6.14 4.14 -11.12
CA ILE A 57 -6.37 5.29 -10.28
C ILE A 57 -5.01 5.93 -10.02
N GLU A 58 -4.69 6.94 -10.82
CA GLU A 58 -3.37 7.58 -10.81
C GLU A 58 -3.29 8.79 -9.87
N ASN A 59 -2.06 9.27 -9.66
CA ASN A 59 -1.77 10.41 -8.78
C ASN A 59 -2.24 10.21 -7.34
N CYS A 60 -2.22 8.95 -6.88
CA CYS A 60 -2.60 8.54 -5.55
C CYS A 60 -1.36 8.10 -4.75
N ASP A 61 -0.57 9.06 -4.28
CA ASP A 61 0.52 8.81 -3.35
C ASP A 61 -0.02 8.48 -1.96
N LEU A 62 0.17 7.24 -1.51
CA LEU A 62 -0.27 6.76 -0.20
C LEU A 62 0.44 7.46 0.97
N SER A 63 1.55 8.15 0.75
CA SER A 63 2.16 9.00 1.77
C SER A 63 1.39 10.30 2.04
N ASN A 64 0.29 10.52 1.32
CA ASN A 64 -0.59 11.67 1.49
C ASN A 64 -2.05 11.19 1.66
N LEU A 65 -2.59 11.32 2.86
CA LEU A 65 -3.95 10.87 3.18
C LEU A 65 -5.04 11.60 2.37
N ASP A 66 -4.80 12.83 1.91
CA ASP A 66 -5.73 13.52 1.01
C ASP A 66 -5.86 12.79 -0.35
N ASN A 67 -4.75 12.17 -0.82
CA ASN A 67 -4.79 11.36 -2.03
C ASN A 67 -5.50 10.02 -1.79
N VAL A 68 -5.34 9.43 -0.60
CA VAL A 68 -6.07 8.20 -0.23
C VAL A 68 -7.57 8.44 -0.27
N LYS A 69 -8.04 9.61 0.20
CA LYS A 69 -9.46 9.98 0.14
C LYS A 69 -10.01 10.01 -1.29
N LYS A 70 -9.22 10.48 -2.27
CA LYS A 70 -9.63 10.52 -3.69
C LYS A 70 -9.97 9.13 -4.24
N ILE A 71 -9.42 8.05 -3.68
CA ILE A 71 -9.74 6.68 -4.08
C ILE A 71 -11.22 6.39 -3.79
N LYS A 72 -11.73 6.78 -2.61
CA LYS A 72 -13.16 6.66 -2.29
C LYS A 72 -14.02 7.45 -3.26
N ASP A 73 -13.65 8.72 -3.51
CA ASP A 73 -14.40 9.62 -4.38
C ASP A 73 -14.50 9.06 -5.81
N TYR A 74 -13.44 8.40 -6.30
CA TYR A 74 -13.44 7.70 -7.59
C TYR A 74 -14.52 6.62 -7.65
N PHE A 75 -14.63 5.75 -6.63
CA PHE A 75 -15.62 4.66 -6.62
C PHE A 75 -17.05 5.17 -6.44
N ILE A 76 -17.25 6.18 -5.60
CA ILE A 76 -18.57 6.81 -5.41
C ILE A 76 -19.06 7.43 -6.71
N SER A 77 -18.22 8.23 -7.38
CA SER A 77 -18.58 8.94 -8.61
C SER A 77 -18.99 7.98 -9.75
N LYS A 78 -18.40 6.79 -9.76
CA LYS A 78 -18.69 5.76 -10.75
C LYS A 78 -19.72 4.72 -10.30
N LYS A 79 -20.24 4.83 -9.07
CA LYS A 79 -21.18 3.87 -8.45
C LYS A 79 -20.65 2.43 -8.47
N ILE A 80 -19.35 2.26 -8.21
CA ILE A 80 -18.67 0.96 -8.23
C ILE A 80 -18.54 0.43 -6.82
N PHE A 81 -18.95 -0.82 -6.61
CA PHE A 81 -18.72 -1.59 -5.40
C PHE A 81 -17.57 -2.59 -5.61
N LEU A 82 -16.87 -2.88 -4.53
CA LEU A 82 -15.70 -3.75 -4.51
C LEU A 82 -16.04 -5.10 -3.91
N ASP A 83 -15.57 -6.17 -4.53
CA ASP A 83 -15.62 -7.52 -3.96
C ASP A 83 -14.33 -7.82 -3.17
N VAL A 84 -13.18 -7.40 -3.70
CA VAL A 84 -11.87 -7.66 -3.09
C VAL A 84 -11.02 -6.38 -3.03
N VAL A 85 -10.42 -6.13 -1.86
CA VAL A 85 -9.47 -5.04 -1.63
C VAL A 85 -8.13 -5.62 -1.20
N VAL A 86 -7.08 -5.41 -2.01
CA VAL A 86 -5.71 -5.91 -1.75
C VAL A 86 -4.81 -4.75 -1.35
N LEU A 87 -4.45 -4.71 -0.10
CA LEU A 87 -3.58 -3.70 0.52
C LEU A 87 -2.14 -4.22 0.49
N ASN A 88 -1.49 -4.05 -0.69
CA ASN A 88 -0.17 -4.63 -0.94
C ASN A 88 0.96 -3.60 -1.00
N ALA A 89 0.66 -2.33 -1.25
CA ALA A 89 1.70 -1.31 -1.32
C ALA A 89 2.56 -1.31 -0.06
N GLY A 90 3.86 -1.14 -0.25
CA GLY A 90 4.79 -1.05 0.86
C GLY A 90 6.13 -0.51 0.39
N LEU A 91 6.85 0.10 1.31
CA LEU A 91 8.20 0.57 1.10
C LEU A 91 9.07 0.24 2.31
N GLN A 92 10.36 0.15 2.04
CA GLN A 92 11.42 0.06 3.02
C GLN A 92 12.59 0.90 2.49
N TYR A 93 13.29 1.60 3.36
CA TYR A 93 14.50 2.35 3.00
C TYR A 93 15.63 2.06 4.00
N THR A 94 15.99 0.77 4.02
CA THR A 94 17.05 0.19 4.85
C THR A 94 18.35 1.02 4.78
N GLY A 95 19.04 1.12 5.92
CA GLY A 95 20.32 1.81 6.02
C GLY A 95 20.22 3.34 6.16
N SER A 96 19.01 3.92 6.15
CA SER A 96 18.87 5.35 6.42
C SER A 96 18.99 5.65 7.91
N PHE A 97 19.80 6.64 8.23
CA PHE A 97 19.93 7.18 9.60
C PHE A 97 18.88 8.26 9.91
N TYR A 98 18.21 8.77 8.91
CA TYR A 98 17.23 9.84 9.04
C TYR A 98 15.86 9.38 8.55
N PRO A 99 14.79 9.64 9.29
CA PRO A 99 13.45 9.32 8.87
C PRO A 99 13.01 10.24 7.73
N LYS A 100 12.38 9.65 6.71
CA LYS A 100 11.55 10.37 5.76
C LYS A 100 10.16 10.52 6.36
N VAL A 101 9.45 11.57 6.00
CA VAL A 101 8.10 11.84 6.51
C VAL A 101 7.07 11.97 5.39
N SER A 102 5.86 11.59 5.70
CA SER A 102 4.67 11.80 4.87
C SER A 102 4.25 13.27 4.87
N LYS A 103 3.27 13.64 4.05
CA LYS A 103 2.69 15.00 4.04
C LYS A 103 2.16 15.41 5.42
N GLN A 104 1.65 14.46 6.20
CA GLN A 104 1.12 14.71 7.54
C GLN A 104 2.17 14.63 8.66
N GLY A 105 3.47 14.57 8.31
CA GLY A 105 4.56 14.52 9.28
C GLY A 105 4.72 13.18 10.01
N ILE A 106 4.15 12.10 9.47
CA ILE A 106 4.27 10.73 9.98
C ILE A 106 5.48 10.06 9.33
N GLU A 107 6.20 9.22 10.07
CA GLU A 107 7.30 8.42 9.51
C GLU A 107 6.81 7.66 8.27
N LEU A 108 7.61 7.72 7.19
CA LEU A 108 7.13 7.38 5.84
C LEU A 108 6.78 5.91 5.67
N THR A 109 7.56 4.99 6.27
CA THR A 109 7.29 3.55 6.19
C THR A 109 5.97 3.21 6.87
N PHE A 110 5.77 3.71 8.09
CA PHE A 110 4.53 3.53 8.82
C PHE A 110 3.34 4.19 8.11
N ALA A 111 3.54 5.40 7.59
CA ALA A 111 2.49 6.13 6.88
C ALA A 111 1.97 5.37 5.66
N VAL A 112 2.86 4.78 4.85
CA VAL A 112 2.50 4.09 3.61
C VAL A 112 2.06 2.65 3.87
N ASN A 113 2.85 1.89 4.66
CA ASN A 113 2.62 0.44 4.81
C ASN A 113 1.39 0.13 5.66
N HIS A 114 1.10 0.98 6.66
CA HIS A 114 0.02 0.74 7.60
C HIS A 114 -1.05 1.84 7.57
N LEU A 115 -0.72 3.07 7.95
CA LEU A 115 -1.71 4.12 8.21
C LEU A 115 -2.59 4.44 6.99
N ALA A 116 -1.99 4.53 5.80
CA ALA A 116 -2.74 4.76 4.56
C ALA A 116 -3.73 3.62 4.27
N HIS A 117 -3.33 2.37 4.50
CA HIS A 117 -4.17 1.20 4.31
C HIS A 117 -5.27 1.12 5.36
N PHE A 118 -4.94 1.36 6.63
CA PHE A 118 -5.94 1.46 7.70
C PHE A 118 -7.00 2.52 7.38
N TYR A 119 -6.56 3.72 6.96
CA TYR A 119 -7.46 4.78 6.56
C TYR A 119 -8.30 4.38 5.34
N LEU A 120 -7.66 3.78 4.31
CA LEU A 120 -8.34 3.33 3.08
C LEU A 120 -9.46 2.33 3.38
N VAL A 121 -9.22 1.32 4.22
CA VAL A 121 -10.25 0.35 4.63
C VAL A 121 -11.42 1.06 5.30
N ASN A 122 -11.13 1.94 6.25
CA ASN A 122 -12.18 2.66 7.01
C ASN A 122 -13.07 3.52 6.10
N ILE A 123 -12.50 4.17 5.09
CA ILE A 123 -13.30 5.00 4.17
C ILE A 123 -14.00 4.18 3.08
N LEU A 124 -13.51 2.97 2.74
CA LEU A 124 -14.09 2.10 1.70
C LEU A 124 -15.08 1.07 2.25
N LYS A 125 -15.20 0.89 3.57
CA LYS A 125 -16.00 -0.19 4.18
C LYS A 125 -17.43 -0.31 3.61
N ASP A 126 -18.09 0.82 3.38
CA ASP A 126 -19.47 0.86 2.85
C ASP A 126 -19.54 0.59 1.32
N LEU A 127 -18.38 0.54 0.64
CA LEU A 127 -18.26 0.22 -0.77
C LEU A 127 -17.78 -1.21 -1.02
N VAL A 128 -17.35 -1.93 0.00
CA VAL A 128 -17.08 -3.37 -0.08
C VAL A 128 -18.41 -4.11 0.06
N ARG A 129 -18.70 -4.99 -0.91
CA ARG A 129 -19.94 -5.76 -0.89
C ARG A 129 -19.95 -6.73 0.30
N ASP A 130 -21.09 -6.86 0.93
CA ASP A 130 -21.33 -7.88 1.96
C ASP A 130 -21.74 -9.20 1.29
N LYS A 131 -20.74 -9.99 0.90
CA LYS A 131 -20.88 -11.31 0.28
C LYS A 131 -19.87 -12.28 0.86
N GLU A 132 -20.18 -13.57 0.79
CA GLU A 132 -19.30 -14.63 1.29
C GLU A 132 -17.89 -14.58 0.67
N GLU A 133 -17.76 -14.23 -0.61
CA GLU A 133 -16.48 -14.17 -1.32
C GLU A 133 -15.76 -12.81 -1.15
N SER A 134 -16.37 -11.81 -0.51
CA SER A 134 -15.71 -10.51 -0.33
C SER A 134 -14.53 -10.62 0.62
N ARG A 135 -13.42 -9.98 0.27
CA ARG A 135 -12.16 -10.08 1.02
C ARG A 135 -11.45 -8.74 1.13
N ILE A 136 -10.86 -8.48 2.28
CA ILE A 136 -9.81 -7.48 2.49
C ILE A 136 -8.52 -8.24 2.79
N ILE A 137 -7.54 -8.10 1.92
CA ILE A 137 -6.26 -8.82 1.99
C ILE A 137 -5.16 -7.82 2.30
N ILE A 138 -4.40 -8.06 3.37
CA ILE A 138 -3.31 -7.18 3.80
C ILE A 138 -1.98 -7.93 3.65
N THR A 139 -1.03 -7.35 2.91
CA THR A 139 0.32 -7.90 2.78
C THR A 139 1.16 -7.50 3.98
N SER A 140 1.33 -8.43 4.92
CA SER A 140 2.27 -8.29 6.04
C SER A 140 3.66 -8.84 5.67
N SER A 141 4.46 -9.23 6.63
CA SER A 141 5.76 -9.90 6.47
C SER A 141 6.11 -10.61 7.77
N ASP A 142 6.80 -11.73 7.68
CA ASP A 142 7.29 -12.50 8.83
C ASP A 142 8.31 -11.75 9.69
N VAL A 143 8.95 -10.72 9.15
CA VAL A 143 9.93 -9.88 9.88
C VAL A 143 9.35 -9.19 11.12
N HIS A 144 8.01 -9.14 11.27
CA HIS A 144 7.37 -8.64 12.48
C HIS A 144 7.47 -9.62 13.65
N ASP A 145 7.61 -10.93 13.35
CA ASP A 145 7.83 -11.94 14.38
C ASP A 145 9.31 -11.98 14.78
N PRO A 146 9.65 -11.66 16.04
CA PRO A 146 11.04 -11.69 16.50
C PRO A 146 11.68 -13.07 16.50
N ASN A 147 10.90 -14.15 16.33
CA ASN A 147 11.38 -15.52 16.25
C ASN A 147 11.62 -15.98 14.80
N SER A 148 11.14 -15.24 13.81
CA SER A 148 11.41 -15.54 12.39
C SER A 148 12.87 -15.26 12.02
N SER A 149 13.34 -15.87 10.93
CA SER A 149 14.71 -15.68 10.43
C SER A 149 15.01 -14.20 10.07
N GLY A 150 14.03 -13.47 9.55
CA GLY A 150 14.15 -12.04 9.26
C GLY A 150 13.87 -11.13 10.47
N GLY A 151 12.99 -11.54 11.35
CA GLY A 151 12.57 -10.77 12.52
C GLY A 151 13.62 -10.69 13.62
N ASN A 152 14.45 -11.71 13.77
CA ASN A 152 15.48 -11.78 14.82
C ASN A 152 16.77 -11.00 14.49
N ILE A 153 16.95 -10.53 13.25
CA ILE A 153 18.12 -9.76 12.82
C ILE A 153 17.98 -8.31 13.26
N GLY A 154 18.99 -7.75 13.90
CA GLY A 154 19.04 -6.35 14.37
C GLY A 154 17.97 -6.03 15.40
N LYS A 155 17.40 -4.81 15.33
CA LYS A 155 16.32 -4.41 16.23
C LYS A 155 15.03 -5.18 15.92
N LYS A 156 14.39 -5.69 16.96
CA LYS A 156 13.12 -6.40 16.87
C LYS A 156 11.95 -5.43 16.71
N ALA A 157 10.85 -5.92 16.14
CA ALA A 157 9.59 -5.18 16.14
C ALA A 157 9.09 -4.95 17.57
N GLY A 158 8.53 -3.79 17.82
CA GLY A 158 7.94 -3.44 19.11
C GLY A 158 7.22 -2.10 19.06
N LEU A 159 5.98 -2.07 19.55
CA LEU A 159 5.13 -0.88 19.55
C LEU A 159 5.22 -0.05 20.82
N ASN A 160 6.12 -0.40 21.75
CA ASN A 160 6.25 0.25 23.06
C ASN A 160 6.53 1.75 22.95
N ASN A 161 6.95 2.23 21.79
CA ASN A 161 7.27 3.63 21.57
C ASN A 161 6.68 4.15 20.26
N LEU A 162 5.35 4.19 20.17
CA LEU A 162 4.62 4.80 19.05
C LEU A 162 5.02 6.28 18.82
N VAL A 163 5.69 6.90 19.77
CA VAL A 163 6.22 8.28 19.65
C VAL A 163 7.19 8.41 18.48
N ASN A 164 7.87 7.33 18.09
CA ASN A 164 8.79 7.32 16.96
C ASN A 164 8.12 7.42 15.58
N PHE A 165 6.79 7.26 15.50
CA PHE A 165 6.06 7.40 14.25
C PHE A 165 5.64 8.85 13.95
N ARG A 166 5.69 9.75 14.92
CA ARG A 166 5.35 11.16 14.73
C ARG A 166 6.60 12.03 14.91
N LYS A 167 6.75 13.00 14.03
CA LYS A 167 7.75 14.06 14.19
C LYS A 167 7.45 14.79 15.51
N LYS A 168 8.41 14.83 16.43
CA LYS A 168 8.28 15.64 17.63
C LYS A 168 8.24 17.14 17.26
N VAL A 169 7.71 17.96 18.16
CA VAL A 169 7.65 19.41 18.03
C VAL A 169 9.04 20.02 17.75
N SER A 170 10.11 19.37 18.23
CA SER A 170 11.52 19.71 17.94
C SER A 170 12.02 19.33 16.54
N GLY A 171 11.19 18.67 15.71
CA GLY A 171 11.58 18.26 14.37
C GLY A 171 12.45 17.01 14.28
N GLN A 172 12.76 16.34 15.39
CA GLN A 172 13.64 15.16 15.42
C GLN A 172 12.89 13.90 15.84
N PHE A 173 13.16 12.80 15.14
CA PHE A 173 12.80 11.45 15.57
C PHE A 173 13.95 10.93 16.45
N LEU A 174 13.66 10.57 17.69
CA LEU A 174 14.67 10.02 18.58
C LEU A 174 14.98 8.57 18.19
N ASN A 175 16.28 8.25 18.11
CA ASN A 175 16.76 6.88 17.89
C ASN A 175 16.11 6.18 16.68
N PHE A 176 15.95 6.90 15.57
CA PHE A 176 15.37 6.33 14.36
C PHE A 176 16.19 5.14 13.85
N ASN A 177 15.49 4.08 13.47
CA ASN A 177 16.04 2.92 12.79
C ASN A 177 15.07 2.49 11.68
N ALA A 178 15.54 2.48 10.45
CA ALA A 178 14.69 2.21 9.29
C ALA A 178 14.15 0.76 9.24
N ASP A 179 14.97 -0.20 9.68
CA ASP A 179 14.56 -1.62 9.70
C ASP A 179 13.52 -1.88 10.79
N GLU A 180 13.71 -1.29 11.98
CA GLU A 180 12.72 -1.33 13.06
C GLU A 180 11.40 -0.68 12.63
N SER A 181 11.45 0.47 11.92
CA SER A 181 10.25 1.14 11.39
C SER A 181 9.49 0.23 10.41
N TYR A 182 10.22 -0.48 9.54
CA TYR A 182 9.60 -1.44 8.62
C TYR A 182 8.94 -2.59 9.39
N LYS A 183 9.67 -3.25 10.30
CA LYS A 183 9.14 -4.33 11.14
C LYS A 183 7.91 -3.89 11.93
N ASN A 184 7.96 -2.70 12.52
CA ASN A 184 6.83 -2.12 13.26
C ASN A 184 5.63 -1.86 12.36
N SER A 185 5.85 -1.38 11.13
CA SER A 185 4.75 -1.20 10.17
C SER A 185 4.08 -2.52 9.79
N LYS A 186 4.86 -3.61 9.73
CA LYS A 186 4.34 -4.96 9.44
C LYS A 186 3.71 -5.65 10.66
N LEU A 187 4.12 -5.27 11.86
CA LEU A 187 3.45 -5.70 13.10
C LEU A 187 2.05 -5.09 13.24
N CYS A 188 1.84 -3.89 12.69
CA CYS A 188 0.54 -3.23 12.70
C CYS A 188 -0.44 -3.79 11.64
N ASN A 189 0.04 -4.51 10.63
CA ASN A 189 -0.75 -5.12 9.56
C ASN A 189 -1.26 -6.50 9.95
#